data_d8dc8fa31391a42885720c6e4a8d9c34
#
_entry.id   d8dc8fa31391a42885720c6e4a8d9c34
#
_cell.length_a   1.000
_cell.length_b   1.000
_cell.length_c   1.000
_cell.angle_alpha   90.00
_cell.angle_beta   90.00
_cell.angle_gamma   90.00
#
_symmetry.space_group_name_H-M   'P 1'
#
loop_
_entity.id
_entity.type
_entity.pdbx_description
1 polymer ?
#
loop_
_entity_poly.entity_id
_entity_poly.type
_entity_poly.pdbx_seq_one_letter_code
_entity_poly.pdbx_strand_id
1 'polypeptide(L)'
;DVNTDIFAYLCGNLVETIERCDTEAKAIKLVLNRLEKWKTMFSKGASDGLSITEQQGLYGELMYLHKLVLRGIFSYIDTLKIWVGVDKAMRDFQGKDWAVEAKTISINNADQITINGERQLDETLLDKLYLYHLSVEASRMNGQTLNDKVDELRRLFADDKAALNVFNAKLMEAGYFDHHRDLYKERCYKIRKESIYVIDDSFPRIKESELRDGVSNTVYSINVSTCAEYMVSENTHFNSIE
;
A
#
# COMPACT_ATOMS: atom_id res chain seq x y z
N ASP A 1 -17.81 -13.97 14.94
CA ASP A 1 -18.49 -12.86 14.23
C ASP A 1 -17.42 -11.93 13.67
N VAL A 2 -17.45 -11.66 12.36
CA VAL A 2 -16.43 -10.84 11.66
C VAL A 2 -16.20 -9.50 12.36
N ASN A 3 -17.26 -8.86 12.86
CA ASN A 3 -17.17 -7.59 13.58
C ASN A 3 -16.45 -7.73 14.94
N THR A 4 -16.61 -8.84 15.63
CA THR A 4 -15.92 -9.12 16.90
C THR A 4 -14.44 -9.34 16.68
N ASP A 5 -14.06 -10.04 15.61
CA ASP A 5 -12.66 -10.33 15.28
C ASP A 5 -11.92 -9.05 14.84
N ILE A 6 -12.58 -8.19 14.06
CA ILE A 6 -12.08 -6.88 13.66
C ILE A 6 -11.89 -5.98 14.89
N PHE A 7 -12.88 -5.94 15.79
CA PHE A 7 -12.77 -5.15 17.01
C PHE A 7 -11.65 -5.65 17.91
N ALA A 8 -11.48 -6.96 18.05
CA ALA A 8 -10.36 -7.56 18.79
C ALA A 8 -9.00 -7.17 18.19
N TYR A 9 -8.88 -7.16 16.85
CA TYR A 9 -7.67 -6.68 16.18
C TYR A 9 -7.40 -5.19 16.45
N LEU A 10 -8.43 -4.34 16.34
CA LEU A 10 -8.27 -2.91 16.61
C LEU A 10 -7.81 -2.67 18.06
N CYS A 11 -8.38 -3.40 19.03
CA CYS A 11 -7.94 -3.37 20.42
C CYS A 11 -6.49 -3.85 20.58
N GLY A 12 -6.11 -4.95 19.91
CA GLY A 12 -4.73 -5.45 19.91
C GLY A 12 -3.73 -4.42 19.35
N ASN A 13 -4.09 -3.75 18.26
CA ASN A 13 -3.28 -2.68 17.66
C ASN A 13 -3.10 -1.48 18.61
N LEU A 14 -4.12 -1.13 19.40
CA LEU A 14 -3.98 -0.12 20.46
C LEU A 14 -3.00 -0.57 21.55
N VAL A 15 -3.12 -1.81 22.02
CA VAL A 15 -2.22 -2.37 23.03
C VAL A 15 -0.78 -2.35 22.55
N GLU A 16 -0.48 -2.87 21.35
CA GLU A 16 0.87 -2.83 20.78
C GLU A 16 1.41 -1.40 20.64
N THR A 17 0.54 -0.45 20.30
CA THR A 17 0.93 0.97 20.20
C THR A 17 1.30 1.55 21.56
N ILE A 18 0.58 1.19 22.62
CA ILE A 18 0.82 1.65 24.00
C ILE A 18 2.10 1.02 24.56
N GLU A 19 2.32 -0.26 24.35
CA GLU A 19 3.50 -1.00 24.85
C GLU A 19 4.84 -0.42 24.38
N ARG A 20 4.85 0.27 23.22
CA ARG A 20 6.02 0.92 22.66
C ARG A 20 6.24 2.35 23.19
N CYS A 21 5.41 2.84 24.12
CA CYS A 21 5.47 4.20 24.60
C CYS A 21 6.27 4.32 25.89
N ASP A 22 7.22 5.24 25.94
CA ASP A 22 8.06 5.52 27.10
C ASP A 22 7.33 6.35 28.18
N THR A 23 6.20 6.98 27.85
CA THR A 23 5.44 7.85 28.76
C THR A 23 3.94 7.72 28.55
N GLU A 24 3.17 7.83 29.65
CA GLU A 24 1.71 7.81 29.64
C GLU A 24 1.11 8.91 28.72
N ALA A 25 1.67 10.12 28.74
CA ALA A 25 1.21 11.23 27.91
C ALA A 25 1.34 10.93 26.41
N LYS A 26 2.45 10.27 25.99
CA LYS A 26 2.61 9.81 24.59
C LYS A 26 1.60 8.72 24.26
N ALA A 27 1.40 7.75 25.16
CA ALA A 27 0.45 6.68 24.98
C ALA A 27 -0.98 7.20 24.77
N ILE A 28 -1.44 8.10 25.65
CA ILE A 28 -2.76 8.74 25.54
C ILE A 28 -2.90 9.48 24.22
N LYS A 29 -1.91 10.28 23.83
CA LYS A 29 -1.94 11.04 22.55
C LYS A 29 -2.04 10.10 21.35
N LEU A 30 -1.29 9.00 21.34
CA LEU A 30 -1.33 8.02 20.26
C LEU A 30 -2.67 7.28 20.19
N VAL A 31 -3.22 6.87 21.32
CA VAL A 31 -4.55 6.26 21.39
C VAL A 31 -5.63 7.20 20.86
N LEU A 32 -5.64 8.45 21.32
CA LEU A 32 -6.62 9.44 20.86
C LEU A 32 -6.51 9.69 19.35
N ASN A 33 -5.29 9.85 18.83
CA ASN A 33 -5.07 10.00 17.39
C ASN A 33 -5.55 8.77 16.61
N ARG A 34 -5.34 7.55 17.13
CA ARG A 34 -5.79 6.31 16.51
C ARG A 34 -7.32 6.21 16.51
N LEU A 35 -7.96 6.54 17.61
CA LEU A 35 -9.42 6.56 17.71
C LEU A 35 -10.06 7.63 16.81
N GLU A 36 -9.46 8.81 16.69
CA GLU A 36 -9.92 9.83 15.73
C GLU A 36 -9.72 9.38 14.28
N LYS A 37 -8.60 8.72 13.96
CA LYS A 37 -8.37 8.11 12.65
C LYS A 37 -9.48 7.10 12.33
N TRP A 38 -9.79 6.19 13.27
CA TRP A 38 -10.85 5.22 13.09
C TRP A 38 -12.23 5.85 12.98
N LYS A 39 -12.54 6.82 13.84
CA LYS A 39 -13.80 7.58 13.73
C LYS A 39 -13.97 8.23 12.35
N THR A 40 -12.91 8.85 11.83
CA THR A 40 -12.91 9.45 10.49
C THR A 40 -13.06 8.40 9.39
N MET A 41 -12.38 7.27 9.54
CA MET A 41 -12.45 6.14 8.63
C MET A 41 -13.86 5.54 8.59
N PHE A 42 -14.45 5.25 9.76
CA PHE A 42 -15.81 4.73 9.85
C PHE A 42 -16.87 5.72 9.38
N SER A 43 -16.68 7.04 9.61
CA SER A 43 -17.61 8.05 9.13
C SER A 43 -17.51 8.28 7.61
N LYS A 44 -16.31 8.19 7.01
CA LYS A 44 -16.12 8.19 5.55
C LYS A 44 -16.63 6.90 4.92
N GLY A 45 -16.36 5.75 5.56
CA GLY A 45 -16.85 4.45 5.12
C GLY A 45 -18.38 4.30 5.20
N ALA A 46 -19.09 5.23 5.83
CA ALA A 46 -20.54 5.13 5.97
C ALA A 46 -21.31 5.61 4.74
N SER A 47 -20.71 6.38 3.80
CA SER A 47 -21.49 6.99 2.71
C SER A 47 -21.10 6.57 1.28
N ASP A 48 -19.83 6.63 0.86
CA ASP A 48 -19.54 6.67 -0.57
C ASP A 48 -18.54 5.64 -1.11
N GLY A 49 -17.90 4.84 -0.25
CA GLY A 49 -16.86 3.89 -0.63
C GLY A 49 -15.58 4.57 -1.16
N LEU A 50 -14.68 3.76 -1.71
CA LEU A 50 -13.45 4.25 -2.34
C LEU A 50 -13.74 4.95 -3.67
N SER A 51 -13.11 6.10 -3.87
CA SER A 51 -13.08 6.76 -5.18
C SER A 51 -12.40 5.87 -6.24
N ILE A 52 -12.59 6.19 -7.50
CA ILE A 52 -11.97 5.47 -8.62
C ILE A 52 -10.44 5.41 -8.48
N THR A 53 -9.81 6.49 -8.07
CA THR A 53 -8.36 6.57 -7.88
C THR A 53 -7.90 5.73 -6.70
N GLU A 54 -8.64 5.77 -5.57
CA GLU A 54 -8.33 4.94 -4.40
C GLU A 54 -8.51 3.45 -4.69
N GLN A 55 -9.58 3.05 -5.41
CA GLN A 55 -9.76 1.66 -5.85
C GLN A 55 -8.58 1.18 -6.69
N GLN A 56 -8.14 2.00 -7.64
CA GLN A 56 -7.03 1.67 -8.54
C GLN A 56 -5.70 1.58 -7.77
N GLY A 57 -5.44 2.51 -6.85
CA GLY A 57 -4.26 2.50 -5.99
C GLY A 57 -4.22 1.23 -5.14
N LEU A 58 -5.30 0.97 -4.40
CA LEU A 58 -5.41 -0.22 -3.55
C LEU A 58 -5.28 -1.51 -4.36
N TYR A 59 -5.87 -1.58 -5.57
CA TYR A 59 -5.69 -2.74 -6.45
C TYR A 59 -4.22 -3.01 -6.75
N GLY A 60 -3.42 -1.98 -7.03
CA GLY A 60 -2.00 -2.12 -7.29
C GLY A 60 -1.20 -2.55 -6.06
N GLU A 61 -1.49 -1.99 -4.89
CA GLU A 61 -0.89 -2.43 -3.64
C GLU A 61 -1.20 -3.92 -3.36
N LEU A 62 -2.47 -4.34 -3.55
CA LEU A 62 -2.86 -5.74 -3.39
C LEU A 62 -2.24 -6.67 -4.43
N MET A 63 -1.93 -6.18 -5.64
CA MET A 63 -1.16 -6.93 -6.64
C MET A 63 0.26 -7.20 -6.16
N TYR A 64 0.94 -6.21 -5.61
CA TYR A 64 2.28 -6.39 -5.08
C TYR A 64 2.27 -7.27 -3.81
N LEU A 65 1.33 -7.05 -2.89
CA LEU A 65 1.12 -7.89 -1.71
C LEU A 65 0.93 -9.36 -2.11
N HIS A 66 0.12 -9.64 -3.12
CA HIS A 66 -0.11 -10.98 -3.64
C HIS A 66 1.19 -11.66 -4.10
N LYS A 67 2.06 -10.91 -4.79
CA LYS A 67 3.37 -11.42 -5.19
C LYS A 67 4.26 -11.76 -3.99
N LEU A 68 4.31 -10.90 -2.97
CA LEU A 68 5.05 -11.18 -1.73
C LEU A 68 4.57 -12.45 -1.05
N VAL A 69 3.25 -12.63 -0.97
CA VAL A 69 2.63 -13.84 -0.38
C VAL A 69 3.01 -15.09 -1.17
N LEU A 70 2.91 -15.05 -2.51
CA LEU A 70 3.22 -16.22 -3.36
C LEU A 70 4.70 -16.56 -3.36
N ARG A 71 5.60 -15.61 -3.16
CA ARG A 71 7.04 -15.86 -3.04
C ARG A 71 7.39 -16.62 -1.77
N GLY A 72 6.60 -16.49 -0.70
CA GLY A 72 6.81 -17.22 0.55
C GLY A 72 8.09 -16.85 1.29
N ILE A 73 8.68 -15.69 1.02
CA ILE A 73 9.92 -15.19 1.67
C ILE A 73 9.67 -14.93 3.16
N PHE A 74 8.49 -14.40 3.47
CA PHE A 74 8.06 -14.04 4.81
C PHE A 74 6.85 -14.88 5.24
N SER A 75 6.63 -15.03 6.54
CA SER A 75 5.35 -15.53 7.05
C SER A 75 4.20 -14.61 6.60
N TYR A 76 2.95 -15.11 6.58
CA TYR A 76 1.80 -14.27 6.22
C TYR A 76 1.68 -13.03 7.12
N ILE A 77 1.88 -13.21 8.42
CA ILE A 77 1.83 -12.11 9.39
C ILE A 77 2.92 -11.07 9.11
N ASP A 78 4.16 -11.51 8.84
CA ASP A 78 5.26 -10.58 8.57
C ASP A 78 5.09 -9.89 7.21
N THR A 79 4.58 -10.61 6.19
CA THR A 79 4.19 -10.00 4.90
C THR A 79 3.15 -8.88 5.10
N LEU A 80 2.15 -9.11 5.96
CA LEU A 80 1.14 -8.10 6.24
C LEU A 80 1.68 -6.92 7.06
N LYS A 81 2.66 -7.12 7.95
CA LYS A 81 3.34 -6.02 8.66
C LYS A 81 4.16 -5.14 7.72
N ILE A 82 4.71 -5.71 6.65
CA ILE A 82 5.47 -5.00 5.61
C ILE A 82 4.56 -4.05 4.83
N TRP A 83 3.28 -4.38 4.63
CA TRP A 83 2.31 -3.50 3.97
C TRP A 83 1.86 -2.38 4.90
N VAL A 84 2.53 -1.21 4.82
CA VAL A 84 2.36 -0.05 5.72
C VAL A 84 1.66 1.14 5.06
N GLY A 85 1.41 1.13 3.75
CA GLY A 85 0.71 2.20 3.02
C GLY A 85 -0.64 2.54 3.61
N VAL A 86 -1.39 1.54 4.05
CA VAL A 86 -2.68 1.68 4.73
C VAL A 86 -2.58 2.48 6.04
N ASP A 87 -1.43 2.48 6.69
CA ASP A 87 -1.13 3.25 7.92
C ASP A 87 -0.77 4.72 7.62
N LYS A 88 -0.84 5.14 6.36
CA LYS A 88 -0.36 6.44 5.86
C LYS A 88 1.13 6.65 6.10
N ALA A 89 1.90 5.59 6.00
CA ALA A 89 3.35 5.65 5.94
C ALA A 89 3.80 6.42 4.69
N MET A 90 5.07 6.77 4.65
CA MET A 90 5.65 7.46 3.50
C MET A 90 5.69 6.60 2.23
N ARG A 91 5.66 5.28 2.39
CA ARG A 91 5.74 4.27 1.31
C ARG A 91 4.73 3.17 1.56
N ASP A 92 4.41 2.38 0.55
CA ASP A 92 3.38 1.36 0.64
C ASP A 92 3.86 0.08 1.32
N PHE A 93 5.12 -0.31 1.08
CA PHE A 93 5.72 -1.49 1.69
C PHE A 93 7.08 -1.15 2.27
N GLN A 94 7.34 -1.64 3.48
CA GLN A 94 8.60 -1.38 4.17
C GLN A 94 9.07 -2.60 4.97
N GLY A 95 10.25 -3.11 4.61
CA GLY A 95 11.02 -4.06 5.40
C GLY A 95 11.96 -3.35 6.37
N LYS A 96 13.00 -4.06 6.82
CA LYS A 96 13.98 -3.52 7.78
C LYS A 96 14.84 -2.42 7.14
N ASP A 97 15.37 -2.67 5.96
CA ASP A 97 16.35 -1.87 5.24
C ASP A 97 15.97 -1.63 3.76
N TRP A 98 14.77 -2.01 3.39
CA TRP A 98 14.23 -1.82 2.06
C TRP A 98 12.79 -1.30 2.09
N ALA A 99 12.37 -0.65 1.00
CA ALA A 99 10.99 -0.25 0.82
C ALA A 99 10.55 -0.31 -0.66
N VAL A 100 9.25 -0.32 -0.86
CA VAL A 100 8.61 -0.25 -2.19
C VAL A 100 7.49 0.77 -2.16
N GLU A 101 7.51 1.66 -3.13
CA GLU A 101 6.39 2.54 -3.47
C GLU A 101 5.63 1.92 -4.65
N ALA A 102 4.32 1.76 -4.53
CA ALA A 102 3.47 1.21 -5.59
C ALA A 102 2.71 2.32 -6.32
N LYS A 103 2.83 2.37 -7.64
CA LYS A 103 2.10 3.34 -8.47
C LYS A 103 1.29 2.61 -9.53
N THR A 104 -0.03 2.73 -9.45
CA THR A 104 -0.97 2.15 -10.42
C THR A 104 -1.60 3.25 -11.25
N ILE A 105 -1.41 3.17 -12.56
CA ILE A 105 -1.89 4.19 -13.50
C ILE A 105 -2.79 3.57 -14.57
N SER A 106 -3.70 4.41 -15.11
CA SER A 106 -4.50 4.04 -16.28
C SER A 106 -3.68 4.15 -17.56
N ILE A 107 -3.94 3.29 -18.54
CA ILE A 107 -3.27 3.30 -19.85
C ILE A 107 -3.30 4.66 -20.56
N ASN A 108 -4.26 5.52 -20.27
CA ASN A 108 -4.36 6.85 -20.89
C ASN A 108 -3.17 7.76 -20.51
N ASN A 109 -2.45 7.45 -19.43
CA ASN A 109 -1.24 8.14 -18.96
C ASN A 109 -0.14 7.12 -18.61
N ALA A 110 -0.03 6.05 -19.40
CA ALA A 110 0.74 4.83 -19.07
C ALA A 110 2.22 5.06 -18.75
N ASP A 111 2.78 6.18 -19.18
CA ASP A 111 4.21 6.49 -18.99
C ASP A 111 4.45 7.57 -17.93
N GLN A 112 3.40 8.16 -17.32
CA GLN A 112 3.55 9.22 -16.35
C GLN A 112 2.98 8.83 -14.98
N ILE A 113 3.85 8.77 -13.98
CA ILE A 113 3.47 8.56 -12.57
C ILE A 113 3.56 9.89 -11.81
N THR A 114 2.69 10.06 -10.81
CA THR A 114 2.72 11.20 -9.90
C THR A 114 3.28 10.76 -8.55
N ILE A 115 4.26 11.49 -8.07
CA ILE A 115 4.86 11.34 -6.76
C ILE A 115 4.31 12.45 -5.86
N ASN A 116 3.68 12.06 -4.74
CA ASN A 116 2.96 12.94 -3.84
C ASN A 116 3.77 13.26 -2.57
N GLY A 117 5.02 13.63 -2.75
CA GLY A 117 5.93 13.99 -1.67
C GLY A 117 7.36 13.59 -1.99
N GLU A 118 8.30 14.45 -1.63
CA GLU A 118 9.74 14.26 -1.78
C GLU A 118 10.26 13.01 -1.05
N ARG A 119 9.54 12.56 -0.01
CA ARG A 119 9.95 11.42 0.82
C ARG A 119 9.55 10.05 0.26
N GLN A 120 8.62 9.99 -0.71
CA GLN A 120 8.17 8.71 -1.27
C GLN A 120 9.33 7.94 -1.94
N LEU A 121 10.19 8.65 -2.67
CA LEU A 121 11.32 8.08 -3.36
C LEU A 121 12.69 8.52 -2.78
N ASP A 122 12.72 8.92 -1.51
CA ASP A 122 13.94 9.23 -0.78
C ASP A 122 14.44 7.97 -0.06
N GLU A 123 15.61 7.46 -0.42
CA GLU A 123 16.23 6.26 0.15
C GLU A 123 16.96 6.49 1.48
N THR A 124 16.94 7.69 2.02
CA THR A 124 17.59 7.99 3.30
C THR A 124 17.18 6.97 4.36
N LEU A 125 18.16 6.32 4.98
CA LEU A 125 18.01 5.22 5.96
C LEU A 125 17.54 3.87 5.37
N LEU A 126 17.62 3.68 4.06
CA LEU A 126 17.33 2.42 3.39
C LEU A 126 18.53 1.98 2.55
N ASP A 127 18.79 0.68 2.53
CA ASP A 127 19.78 0.09 1.62
C ASP A 127 19.19 -0.06 0.21
N LYS A 128 17.87 -0.26 0.11
CA LYS A 128 17.18 -0.51 -1.16
C LYS A 128 15.81 0.16 -1.19
N LEU A 129 15.56 0.87 -2.27
CA LEU A 129 14.25 1.44 -2.56
C LEU A 129 13.83 1.04 -3.96
N TYR A 130 12.56 0.67 -4.11
CA TYR A 130 11.97 0.26 -5.38
C TYR A 130 10.69 1.00 -5.68
N LEU A 131 10.43 1.18 -6.96
CA LEU A 131 9.15 1.63 -7.49
C LEU A 131 8.48 0.45 -8.20
N TYR A 132 7.35 -0.01 -7.69
CA TYR A 132 6.48 -0.96 -8.36
C TYR A 132 5.45 -0.19 -9.19
N HIS A 133 5.54 -0.33 -10.50
CA HIS A 133 4.69 0.36 -11.45
C HIS A 133 3.76 -0.60 -12.15
N LEU A 134 2.46 -0.35 -12.04
CA LEU A 134 1.39 -1.13 -12.65
C LEU A 134 0.56 -0.24 -13.59
N SER A 135 0.55 -0.56 -14.88
CA SER A 135 -0.33 0.07 -15.86
C SER A 135 -1.53 -0.82 -16.12
N VAL A 136 -2.73 -0.27 -15.92
CA VAL A 136 -3.98 -1.00 -16.06
C VAL A 136 -4.93 -0.33 -17.05
N GLU A 137 -5.67 -1.15 -17.78
CA GLU A 137 -6.86 -0.72 -18.53
C GLU A 137 -8.09 -1.02 -17.70
N ALA A 138 -8.85 0.02 -17.38
CA ALA A 138 -10.11 -0.13 -16.68
C ALA A 138 -11.25 -0.38 -17.69
N SER A 139 -12.05 -1.41 -17.46
CA SER A 139 -13.21 -1.77 -18.28
C SER A 139 -14.36 -2.25 -17.41
N ARG A 140 -15.56 -2.44 -17.99
CA ARG A 140 -16.70 -3.02 -17.27
C ARG A 140 -16.82 -4.53 -17.38
N MET A 141 -16.13 -5.16 -18.32
CA MET A 141 -16.41 -6.55 -18.69
C MET A 141 -15.16 -7.44 -18.75
N ASN A 142 -13.97 -6.88 -18.68
CA ASN A 142 -12.75 -7.65 -18.95
C ASN A 142 -11.64 -7.26 -17.96
N GLY A 143 -11.23 -8.22 -17.14
CA GLY A 143 -10.21 -8.03 -16.13
C GLY A 143 -10.67 -8.52 -14.76
N GLN A 144 -9.93 -8.15 -13.73
CA GLN A 144 -10.18 -8.51 -12.34
C GLN A 144 -10.66 -7.26 -11.58
N THR A 145 -11.72 -7.39 -10.80
CA THR A 145 -12.20 -6.31 -9.93
C THR A 145 -11.34 -6.19 -8.67
N LEU A 146 -11.46 -5.07 -7.96
CA LEU A 146 -10.87 -4.93 -6.62
C LEU A 146 -11.40 -6.03 -5.68
N ASN A 147 -12.70 -6.34 -5.75
CA ASN A 147 -13.31 -7.42 -4.96
C ASN A 147 -12.68 -8.78 -5.24
N ASP A 148 -12.42 -9.10 -6.52
CA ASP A 148 -11.82 -10.38 -6.89
C ASP A 148 -10.40 -10.51 -6.31
N LYS A 149 -9.61 -9.40 -6.33
CA LYS A 149 -8.26 -9.40 -5.77
C LYS A 149 -8.29 -9.56 -4.24
N VAL A 150 -9.21 -8.89 -3.56
CA VAL A 150 -9.42 -9.07 -2.12
C VAL A 150 -9.80 -10.51 -1.79
N ASP A 151 -10.74 -11.10 -2.53
CA ASP A 151 -11.19 -12.49 -2.30
C ASP A 151 -10.08 -13.50 -2.60
N GLU A 152 -9.23 -13.22 -3.58
CA GLU A 152 -8.05 -14.04 -3.89
C GLU A 152 -7.06 -14.08 -2.72
N LEU A 153 -6.71 -12.93 -2.16
CA LEU A 153 -5.85 -12.83 -0.99
C LEU A 153 -6.48 -13.45 0.27
N ARG A 154 -7.79 -13.24 0.49
CA ARG A 154 -8.53 -13.91 1.59
C ARG A 154 -8.45 -15.42 1.49
N ARG A 155 -8.51 -15.99 0.29
CA ARG A 155 -8.36 -17.45 0.09
C ARG A 155 -6.94 -17.93 0.43
N LEU A 156 -5.91 -17.15 0.10
CA LEU A 156 -4.54 -17.50 0.48
C LEU A 156 -4.33 -17.50 2.00
N PHE A 157 -5.00 -16.60 2.72
CA PHE A 157 -4.93 -16.53 4.18
C PHE A 157 -5.95 -17.42 4.91
N ALA A 158 -6.81 -18.16 4.19
CA ALA A 158 -7.96 -18.86 4.79
C ALA A 158 -7.59 -19.85 5.89
N ASP A 159 -6.46 -20.53 5.76
CA ASP A 159 -5.96 -21.51 6.74
C ASP A 159 -5.21 -20.87 7.92
N ASP A 160 -4.85 -19.58 7.82
CA ASP A 160 -4.24 -18.79 8.89
C ASP A 160 -5.22 -17.70 9.36
N LYS A 161 -6.03 -18.02 10.37
CA LYS A 161 -7.03 -17.10 10.92
C LYS A 161 -6.42 -15.78 11.42
N ALA A 162 -5.22 -15.81 11.99
CA ALA A 162 -4.56 -14.62 12.49
C ALA A 162 -4.18 -13.70 11.31
N ALA A 163 -3.58 -14.24 10.26
CA ALA A 163 -3.26 -13.49 9.06
C ALA A 163 -4.51 -12.94 8.37
N LEU A 164 -5.59 -13.76 8.25
CA LEU A 164 -6.84 -13.32 7.65
C LEU A 164 -7.46 -12.14 8.41
N ASN A 165 -7.43 -12.16 9.74
CA ASN A 165 -7.94 -11.07 10.57
C ASN A 165 -7.09 -9.80 10.41
N VAL A 166 -5.77 -9.91 10.40
CA VAL A 166 -4.86 -8.79 10.14
C VAL A 166 -5.13 -8.19 8.76
N PHE A 167 -5.25 -9.03 7.72
CA PHE A 167 -5.55 -8.58 6.36
C PHE A 167 -6.87 -7.82 6.28
N ASN A 168 -7.95 -8.37 6.85
CA ASN A 168 -9.26 -7.71 6.85
C ASN A 168 -9.23 -6.36 7.58
N ALA A 169 -8.50 -6.26 8.69
CA ALA A 169 -8.34 -5.00 9.39
C ALA A 169 -7.56 -3.96 8.56
N LYS A 170 -6.48 -4.37 7.89
CA LYS A 170 -5.74 -3.49 6.98
C LYS A 170 -6.58 -3.04 5.78
N LEU A 171 -7.43 -3.89 5.23
CA LEU A 171 -8.39 -3.49 4.20
C LEU A 171 -9.33 -2.38 4.70
N MET A 172 -9.82 -2.48 5.93
CA MET A 172 -10.64 -1.42 6.52
C MET A 172 -9.85 -0.12 6.72
N GLU A 173 -8.58 -0.21 7.15
CA GLU A 173 -7.69 0.95 7.25
C GLU A 173 -7.42 1.60 5.88
N ALA A 174 -7.37 0.80 4.81
CA ALA A 174 -7.32 1.26 3.43
C ALA A 174 -8.65 1.87 2.93
N GLY A 175 -9.74 1.80 3.72
CA GLY A 175 -11.06 2.28 3.34
C GLY A 175 -11.92 1.29 2.56
N TYR A 176 -11.47 0.03 2.43
CA TYR A 176 -12.26 -1.02 1.81
C TYR A 176 -13.17 -1.70 2.83
N PHE A 177 -14.48 -1.62 2.61
CA PHE A 177 -15.50 -2.23 3.46
C PHE A 177 -16.36 -3.19 2.64
N ASP A 178 -16.68 -4.36 3.19
CA ASP A 178 -17.46 -5.38 2.47
C ASP A 178 -18.88 -4.90 2.10
N HIS A 179 -19.47 -3.99 2.86
CA HIS A 179 -20.79 -3.44 2.51
C HIS A 179 -20.75 -2.48 1.29
N HIS A 180 -19.55 -2.04 0.86
CA HIS A 180 -19.37 -1.25 -0.37
C HIS A 180 -19.03 -2.10 -1.61
N ARG A 181 -18.96 -3.42 -1.50
CA ARG A 181 -18.54 -4.32 -2.61
C ARG A 181 -19.35 -4.08 -3.89
N ASP A 182 -20.63 -3.76 -3.75
CA ASP A 182 -21.49 -3.48 -4.90
C ASP A 182 -21.03 -2.26 -5.73
N LEU A 183 -20.34 -1.30 -5.11
CA LEU A 183 -19.81 -0.12 -5.79
C LEU A 183 -18.58 -0.46 -6.66
N TYR A 184 -17.92 -1.58 -6.37
CA TYR A 184 -16.64 -1.96 -7.02
C TYR A 184 -16.80 -3.07 -8.06
N LYS A 185 -17.97 -3.69 -8.21
CA LYS A 185 -18.20 -4.87 -9.06
C LYS A 185 -18.13 -4.59 -10.56
N GLU A 186 -18.41 -3.34 -10.98
CA GLU A 186 -18.45 -3.01 -12.40
C GLU A 186 -17.09 -2.54 -12.95
N ARG A 187 -16.10 -2.32 -12.09
CA ARG A 187 -14.80 -1.84 -12.51
C ARG A 187 -13.76 -2.95 -12.49
N CYS A 188 -13.43 -3.45 -13.69
CA CYS A 188 -12.42 -4.47 -13.88
C CYS A 188 -11.10 -3.84 -14.35
N TYR A 189 -9.99 -4.35 -13.86
CA TYR A 189 -8.63 -3.94 -14.24
C TYR A 189 -7.98 -5.04 -15.05
N LYS A 190 -7.53 -4.72 -16.26
CA LYS A 190 -6.68 -5.58 -17.07
C LYS A 190 -5.26 -5.03 -17.05
N ILE A 191 -4.32 -5.82 -16.55
CA ILE A 191 -2.90 -5.43 -16.52
C ILE A 191 -2.37 -5.32 -17.94
N ARG A 192 -1.74 -4.20 -18.27
CA ARG A 192 -1.10 -3.91 -19.55
C ARG A 192 0.42 -3.93 -19.44
N LYS A 193 0.95 -3.39 -18.38
CA LYS A 193 2.39 -3.38 -18.09
C LYS A 193 2.61 -3.47 -16.60
N GLU A 194 3.60 -4.22 -16.21
CA GLU A 194 4.09 -4.33 -14.85
C GLU A 194 5.61 -4.20 -14.89
N SER A 195 6.16 -3.36 -14.03
CA SER A 195 7.60 -3.10 -13.99
C SER A 195 8.04 -2.78 -12.56
N ILE A 196 9.25 -3.18 -12.23
CA ILE A 196 9.90 -2.83 -10.97
C ILE A 196 11.18 -2.06 -11.33
N TYR A 197 11.36 -0.90 -10.72
CA TYR A 197 12.53 -0.05 -10.90
C TYR A 197 13.29 0.03 -9.59
N VAL A 198 14.60 -0.11 -9.63
CA VAL A 198 15.46 0.23 -8.50
C VAL A 198 15.61 1.75 -8.47
N ILE A 199 15.52 2.31 -7.28
CA ILE A 199 15.70 3.74 -7.05
C ILE A 199 17.09 3.94 -6.48
N ASP A 200 17.99 4.47 -7.29
CA ASP A 200 19.35 4.84 -6.92
C ASP A 200 19.57 6.36 -7.06
N ASP A 201 20.79 6.81 -6.84
CA ASP A 201 21.13 8.25 -6.88
C ASP A 201 20.88 8.91 -8.24
N SER A 202 20.92 8.13 -9.33
CA SER A 202 20.72 8.63 -10.70
C SER A 202 19.25 8.56 -11.16
N PHE A 203 18.37 7.90 -10.39
CA PHE A 203 16.96 7.82 -10.72
C PHE A 203 16.29 9.22 -10.73
N PRO A 204 15.47 9.58 -11.74
CA PRO A 204 14.85 10.90 -11.85
C PRO A 204 13.80 11.12 -10.76
N ARG A 205 14.21 11.79 -9.67
CA ARG A 205 13.37 12.07 -8.50
C ARG A 205 13.80 13.39 -7.83
N ILE A 206 12.99 13.86 -6.88
CA ILE A 206 13.31 14.97 -6.00
C ILE A 206 13.42 14.40 -4.58
N LYS A 207 14.56 14.65 -3.91
CA LYS A 207 14.81 14.29 -2.50
C LYS A 207 14.52 15.48 -1.58
N GLU A 208 14.22 15.20 -0.30
CA GLU A 208 14.03 16.25 0.71
C GLU A 208 15.29 17.15 0.84
N SER A 209 16.49 16.55 0.76
CA SER A 209 17.76 17.25 0.84
C SER A 209 18.06 18.22 -0.33
N GLU A 210 17.34 18.10 -1.43
CA GLU A 210 17.47 18.95 -2.62
C GLU A 210 16.53 20.16 -2.59
N LEU A 211 15.61 20.19 -1.62
CA LEU A 211 14.66 21.28 -1.47
C LEU A 211 15.30 22.47 -0.74
N ARG A 212 14.86 23.68 -1.08
CA ARG A 212 15.24 24.88 -0.35
C ARG A 212 14.53 24.92 1.00
N ASP A 213 15.15 25.56 1.98
CA ASP A 213 14.55 25.77 3.30
C ASP A 213 13.15 26.39 3.19
N GLY A 214 12.20 25.77 3.88
CA GLY A 214 10.79 26.17 3.87
C GLY A 214 9.94 25.60 2.73
N VAL A 215 10.51 24.78 1.84
CA VAL A 215 9.78 24.04 0.80
C VAL A 215 9.50 22.61 1.28
N SER A 216 8.25 22.15 1.16
CA SER A 216 7.83 20.79 1.52
C SER A 216 6.58 20.39 0.75
N ASN A 217 6.19 19.11 0.83
CA ASN A 217 5.00 18.54 0.17
C ASN A 217 5.03 18.76 -1.35
N THR A 218 6.18 18.52 -1.97
CA THR A 218 6.34 18.66 -3.42
C THR A 218 5.56 17.58 -4.14
N VAL A 219 4.85 17.96 -5.20
CA VAL A 219 4.19 17.02 -6.10
C VAL A 219 4.84 17.15 -7.48
N TYR A 220 5.31 16.04 -8.02
CA TYR A 220 5.97 16.03 -9.31
C TYR A 220 5.61 14.75 -10.10
N SER A 221 5.91 14.76 -11.38
CA SER A 221 5.66 13.62 -12.25
C SER A 221 6.95 13.08 -12.83
N ILE A 222 7.04 11.76 -12.94
CA ILE A 222 8.15 11.05 -13.59
C ILE A 222 7.60 10.37 -14.85
N ASN A 223 8.33 10.51 -15.95
CA ASN A 223 8.04 9.73 -17.15
C ASN A 223 8.81 8.39 -17.07
N VAL A 224 8.10 7.30 -16.75
CA VAL A 224 8.71 5.99 -16.57
C VAL A 224 9.23 5.37 -17.86
N SER A 225 8.87 5.91 -19.04
CA SER A 225 9.47 5.45 -20.30
C SER A 225 10.95 5.79 -20.43
N THR A 226 11.41 6.82 -19.69
CA THR A 226 12.83 7.20 -19.63
C THR A 226 13.61 6.43 -18.57
N CYS A 227 12.94 5.59 -17.76
CA CYS A 227 13.54 4.87 -16.63
C CYS A 227 13.91 3.42 -16.98
N ALA A 228 14.05 3.06 -18.25
CA ALA A 228 14.28 1.68 -18.68
C ALA A 228 15.57 1.06 -18.09
N GLU A 229 16.61 1.85 -17.87
CA GLU A 229 17.88 1.41 -17.31
C GLU A 229 17.79 1.01 -15.83
N TYR A 230 16.81 1.52 -15.09
CA TYR A 230 16.56 1.18 -13.68
C TYR A 230 15.63 -0.03 -13.51
N MET A 231 15.13 -0.58 -14.62
CA MET A 231 14.20 -1.71 -14.55
C MET A 231 14.93 -2.97 -14.14
N VAL A 232 14.41 -3.65 -13.11
CA VAL A 232 14.94 -4.93 -12.63
C VAL A 232 13.94 -6.04 -12.87
N SER A 233 14.44 -7.28 -12.99
CA SER A 233 13.56 -8.44 -13.07
C SER A 233 12.87 -8.69 -11.73
N GLU A 234 11.69 -9.29 -11.77
CA GLU A 234 10.97 -9.69 -10.57
C GLU A 234 11.83 -10.59 -9.66
N ASN A 235 12.56 -11.54 -10.24
CA ASN A 235 13.45 -12.42 -9.47
C ASN A 235 14.60 -11.64 -8.81
N THR A 236 15.22 -10.71 -9.52
CA THR A 236 16.28 -9.85 -8.96
C THR A 236 15.76 -9.06 -7.78
N HIS A 237 14.56 -8.48 -7.92
CA HIS A 237 13.93 -7.70 -6.85
C HIS A 237 13.65 -8.56 -5.62
N PHE A 238 12.90 -9.67 -5.76
CA PHE A 238 12.53 -10.49 -4.62
C PHE A 238 13.72 -11.15 -3.92
N ASN A 239 14.74 -11.61 -4.66
CA ASN A 239 15.98 -12.13 -4.05
C ASN A 239 16.77 -11.05 -3.29
N SER A 240 16.52 -9.78 -3.58
CA SER A 240 17.23 -8.68 -2.92
C SER A 240 16.61 -8.23 -1.61
N ILE A 241 15.34 -8.57 -1.37
CA ILE A 241 14.58 -8.21 -0.16
C ILE A 241 14.35 -9.38 0.79
N GLU A 242 14.95 -10.53 0.48
CA GLU A 242 14.91 -11.81 1.24
C GLU A 242 15.79 -11.82 2.54
#